data_a50a524fb2c487e92319e606b2c83c28
#
_entry.id   a50a524fb2c487e92319e606b2c83c28
#
_cell.length_a   1.000
_cell.length_b   1.000
_cell.length_c   1.000
_cell.angle_alpha   90.00
_cell.angle_beta   90.00
_cell.angle_gamma   90.00
#
_symmetry.space_group_name_H-M   'P 1'
#
loop_
_entity.id
_entity.type
_entity.pdbx_description
1 polymer ?
#
loop_
_entity_poly.entity_id
_entity_poly.type
_entity_poly.pdbx_seq_one_letter_code
_entity_poly.pdbx_strand_id
1 'polypeptide(L)'
;MTRTAPNRPPGWLNADSGDFETFRQIVSQTADPADTPLASAVVRNIPIYDGAQVDAAALHPARRQALMQEWAHVFAHGAGILVIKRGVADHSVIDRASSVFDQIIADEKRAAKGGGDHFAKPGANDRIWNSLEKHCLADPANFAAYYSAHGIALASEAWLGPAYQMTAQVNRVNPGGAAQTPHRDYHLGFMSGARMAQFPAHIHAVSPTLTLQGAVAHCDMPVETGPTMLLPFSQQFFEGYLAFSRPEFQAHFAAHYVQLPLQKGDLVFFNPAVMHGAGTNHTTDRFRMVNLLQVSSAFGRAMETVNRTRMVRALYPVLRATAGLNVENVIAATAEGYPFPTNLDSNPPVGGMAPKTQADYLRQALSAGQPEAEFFLTLEALDQKNKS
;
A
#
# COMPACT_ATOMS: atom_id res chain seq x y z
N MET A 1 -45.19 28.28 12.20
CA MET A 1 -44.45 27.06 12.56
C MET A 1 -43.21 27.00 11.67
N THR A 2 -42.09 27.48 12.16
CA THR A 2 -40.78 27.36 11.50
C THR A 2 -40.36 25.90 11.57
N ARG A 3 -40.38 25.19 10.45
CA ARG A 3 -39.76 23.88 10.32
C ARG A 3 -38.26 24.02 10.64
N THR A 4 -37.84 23.52 11.78
CA THR A 4 -36.41 23.32 12.05
C THR A 4 -35.87 22.48 10.90
N ALA A 5 -34.86 22.98 10.17
CA ALA A 5 -34.17 22.23 9.14
C ALA A 5 -33.67 20.89 9.74
N PRO A 6 -33.89 19.77 9.10
CA PRO A 6 -33.35 18.53 9.60
C PRO A 6 -31.83 18.67 9.76
N ASN A 7 -31.30 18.14 10.87
CA ASN A 7 -29.86 18.16 11.18
C ASN A 7 -29.15 17.25 10.16
N ARG A 8 -28.97 17.76 8.93
CA ARG A 8 -28.30 17.06 7.83
C ARG A 8 -26.82 17.37 7.94
N PRO A 9 -25.94 16.36 7.85
CA PRO A 9 -24.52 16.62 7.71
C PRO A 9 -24.27 17.53 6.49
N PRO A 10 -23.26 18.39 6.52
CA PRO A 10 -22.94 19.29 5.41
C PRO A 10 -22.71 18.49 4.13
N GLY A 11 -23.29 18.92 3.01
CA GLY A 11 -23.09 18.28 1.70
C GLY A 11 -21.70 18.55 1.12
N TRP A 12 -21.04 19.61 1.57
CA TRP A 12 -19.66 19.99 1.22
C TRP A 12 -18.89 20.41 2.48
N LEU A 13 -17.60 20.20 2.45
CA LEU A 13 -16.63 20.66 3.45
C LEU A 13 -15.86 21.87 2.90
N ASN A 14 -15.29 22.68 3.79
CA ASN A 14 -14.44 23.82 3.46
C ASN A 14 -13.17 23.83 4.33
N ALA A 15 -12.31 24.82 4.16
CA ALA A 15 -11.04 24.92 4.88
C ALA A 15 -11.20 25.00 6.41
N ASP A 16 -12.34 25.52 6.89
CA ASP A 16 -12.64 25.66 8.31
C ASP A 16 -13.40 24.46 8.89
N SER A 17 -13.74 23.48 8.04
CA SER A 17 -14.40 22.25 8.47
C SER A 17 -13.51 21.44 9.40
N GLY A 18 -14.13 20.86 10.40
CA GLY A 18 -13.47 20.01 11.39
C GLY A 18 -13.09 20.75 12.67
N ASP A 19 -13.67 20.25 13.76
CA ASP A 19 -13.41 20.76 15.11
C ASP A 19 -12.18 20.09 15.70
N PHE A 20 -11.24 20.89 16.20
CA PHE A 20 -9.99 20.39 16.77
C PHE A 20 -10.21 19.58 18.06
N GLU A 21 -11.19 19.94 18.89
CA GLU A 21 -11.47 19.20 20.12
C GLU A 21 -12.04 17.81 19.80
N THR A 22 -12.91 17.70 18.81
CA THR A 22 -13.41 16.40 18.30
C THR A 22 -12.24 15.54 17.78
N PHE A 23 -11.32 16.13 17.01
CA PHE A 23 -10.12 15.42 16.57
C PHE A 23 -9.29 14.92 17.76
N ARG A 24 -9.04 15.78 18.73
CA ARG A 24 -8.26 15.44 19.94
C ARG A 24 -8.89 14.28 20.71
N GLN A 25 -10.20 14.26 20.85
CA GLN A 25 -10.92 13.15 21.49
C GLN A 25 -10.75 11.84 20.70
N ILE A 26 -10.85 11.88 19.38
CA ILE A 26 -10.67 10.71 18.51
C ILE A 26 -9.26 10.12 18.66
N VAL A 27 -8.23 10.96 18.61
CA VAL A 27 -6.84 10.46 18.65
C VAL A 27 -6.33 10.14 20.06
N SER A 28 -7.10 10.48 21.09
CA SER A 28 -6.82 10.09 22.47
C SER A 28 -7.36 8.72 22.89
N GLN A 29 -8.03 8.01 21.97
CA GLN A 29 -8.49 6.64 22.21
C GLN A 29 -7.33 5.70 22.55
N THR A 30 -7.66 4.65 23.28
CA THR A 30 -6.73 3.55 23.56
C THR A 30 -7.26 2.28 22.89
N ALA A 31 -6.40 1.56 22.19
CA ALA A 31 -6.75 0.30 21.57
C ALA A 31 -7.03 -0.76 22.65
N ASP A 32 -8.19 -1.40 22.57
CA ASP A 32 -8.49 -2.57 23.40
C ASP A 32 -7.91 -3.83 22.75
N PRO A 33 -7.04 -4.59 23.42
CA PRO A 33 -6.56 -5.87 22.90
C PRO A 33 -7.68 -6.88 22.60
N ALA A 34 -8.86 -6.73 23.21
CA ALA A 34 -10.03 -7.57 22.91
C ALA A 34 -10.57 -7.35 21.50
N ASP A 35 -10.34 -6.18 20.90
CA ASP A 35 -10.73 -5.90 19.50
C ASP A 35 -9.80 -6.55 18.48
N THR A 36 -8.61 -7.01 18.91
CA THR A 36 -7.60 -7.63 18.06
C THR A 36 -7.08 -8.95 18.65
N PRO A 37 -7.95 -9.95 18.88
CA PRO A 37 -7.59 -11.20 19.54
C PRO A 37 -6.57 -12.05 18.76
N LEU A 38 -6.37 -11.81 17.48
CA LEU A 38 -5.38 -12.51 16.66
C LEU A 38 -4.01 -11.80 16.65
N ALA A 39 -3.92 -10.59 17.20
CA ALA A 39 -2.66 -9.90 17.38
C ALA A 39 -1.82 -10.54 18.49
N SER A 40 -0.51 -10.63 18.31
CA SER A 40 0.43 -11.14 19.31
C SER A 40 0.65 -10.14 20.45
N ALA A 41 0.47 -8.84 20.17
CA ALA A 41 0.57 -7.75 21.13
C ALA A 41 -0.09 -6.49 20.59
N VAL A 42 -0.38 -5.53 21.46
CA VAL A 42 -0.71 -4.15 21.09
C VAL A 42 0.37 -3.23 21.67
N VAL A 43 1.07 -2.49 20.82
CA VAL A 43 2.19 -1.62 21.23
C VAL A 43 1.88 -0.19 20.78
N ARG A 44 1.78 0.75 21.72
CA ARG A 44 1.42 2.15 21.43
C ARG A 44 0.16 2.26 20.56
N ASN A 45 -0.87 1.54 20.91
CA ASN A 45 -2.15 1.42 20.21
C ASN A 45 -2.10 0.64 18.87
N ILE A 46 -0.96 0.17 18.42
CA ILE A 46 -0.81 -0.53 17.13
C ILE A 46 -0.76 -2.04 17.38
N PRO A 47 -1.68 -2.83 16.78
CA PRO A 47 -1.64 -4.29 16.86
C PRO A 47 -0.46 -4.86 16.07
N ILE A 48 0.22 -5.82 16.70
CA ILE A 48 1.40 -6.49 16.16
C ILE A 48 1.06 -7.96 15.91
N TYR A 49 1.29 -8.43 14.71
CA TYR A 49 1.06 -9.82 14.30
C TYR A 49 2.39 -10.55 14.07
N ASP A 50 2.40 -11.85 14.25
CA ASP A 50 3.54 -12.71 13.94
C ASP A 50 3.40 -13.28 12.52
N GLY A 51 4.42 -13.14 11.69
CA GLY A 51 4.39 -13.58 10.29
C GLY A 51 4.13 -15.08 10.13
N ALA A 52 4.69 -15.92 11.01
CA ALA A 52 4.44 -17.36 10.94
C ALA A 52 2.98 -17.71 11.26
N GLN A 53 2.33 -16.97 12.17
CA GLN A 53 0.90 -17.13 12.46
C GLN A 53 0.04 -16.64 11.29
N VAL A 54 0.44 -15.55 10.63
CA VAL A 54 -0.21 -15.04 9.42
C VAL A 54 -0.12 -16.06 8.30
N ASP A 55 1.05 -16.64 8.05
CA ASP A 55 1.26 -17.68 7.04
C ASP A 55 0.41 -18.92 7.35
N ALA A 56 0.39 -19.37 8.61
CA ALA A 56 -0.45 -20.49 9.02
C ALA A 56 -1.95 -20.20 8.87
N ALA A 57 -2.40 -18.97 9.15
CA ALA A 57 -3.79 -18.57 8.97
C ALA A 57 -4.18 -18.52 7.48
N ALA A 58 -3.29 -18.04 6.62
CA ALA A 58 -3.50 -17.93 5.18
C ALA A 58 -3.87 -19.25 4.50
N LEU A 59 -3.35 -20.36 5.02
CA LEU A 59 -3.58 -21.71 4.49
C LEU A 59 -4.96 -22.31 4.87
N HIS A 60 -5.70 -21.67 5.76
CA HIS A 60 -6.99 -22.15 6.25
C HIS A 60 -8.10 -21.13 5.97
N PRO A 61 -9.08 -21.42 5.11
CA PRO A 61 -10.07 -20.43 4.66
C PRO A 61 -10.75 -19.68 5.81
N ALA A 62 -11.20 -20.36 6.86
CA ALA A 62 -11.87 -19.73 7.99
C ALA A 62 -10.94 -18.82 8.82
N ARG A 63 -9.68 -19.23 9.05
CA ARG A 63 -8.68 -18.43 9.78
C ARG A 63 -8.24 -17.23 8.94
N ARG A 64 -8.04 -17.43 7.65
CA ARG A 64 -7.76 -16.38 6.69
C ARG A 64 -8.85 -15.31 6.71
N GLN A 65 -10.09 -15.71 6.65
CA GLN A 65 -11.23 -14.77 6.70
C GLN A 65 -11.30 -14.03 8.04
N ALA A 66 -11.13 -14.72 9.17
CA ALA A 66 -11.12 -14.09 10.49
C ALA A 66 -10.01 -13.05 10.63
N LEU A 67 -8.80 -13.36 10.15
CA LEU A 67 -7.68 -12.43 10.16
C LEU A 67 -7.95 -11.19 9.29
N MET A 68 -8.49 -11.38 8.09
CA MET A 68 -8.84 -10.25 7.21
C MET A 68 -9.98 -9.39 7.80
N GLN A 69 -10.95 -9.97 8.47
CA GLN A 69 -12.02 -9.23 9.16
C GLN A 69 -11.45 -8.36 10.29
N GLU A 70 -10.53 -8.91 11.08
CA GLU A 70 -9.85 -8.15 12.14
C GLU A 70 -9.02 -7.01 11.55
N TRP A 71 -8.25 -7.24 10.49
CA TRP A 71 -7.47 -6.21 9.83
C TRP A 71 -8.32 -5.12 9.18
N ALA A 72 -9.44 -5.48 8.56
CA ALA A 72 -10.40 -4.50 8.03
C ALA A 72 -10.96 -3.61 9.15
N HIS A 73 -11.28 -4.20 10.32
CA HIS A 73 -11.70 -3.44 11.51
C HIS A 73 -10.58 -2.50 11.99
N VAL A 74 -9.35 -3.00 12.10
CA VAL A 74 -8.19 -2.18 12.49
C VAL A 74 -8.01 -0.97 11.57
N PHE A 75 -8.10 -1.16 10.25
CA PHE A 75 -7.95 -0.07 9.29
C PHE A 75 -9.10 0.94 9.32
N ALA A 76 -10.34 0.48 9.54
CA ALA A 76 -11.51 1.33 9.52
C ALA A 76 -11.76 2.02 10.85
N HIS A 77 -11.77 1.27 11.95
CA HIS A 77 -12.30 1.65 13.25
C HIS A 77 -11.28 1.54 14.39
N GLY A 78 -10.20 0.80 14.21
CA GLY A 78 -9.11 0.68 15.17
C GLY A 78 -8.07 1.78 15.00
N ALA A 79 -6.82 1.45 15.31
CA ALA A 79 -5.68 2.35 15.18
C ALA A 79 -5.42 2.86 13.75
N GLY A 80 -5.97 2.20 12.75
CA GLY A 80 -5.71 2.46 11.33
C GLY A 80 -4.38 1.90 10.84
N ILE A 81 -3.64 1.18 11.68
CA ILE A 81 -2.25 0.75 11.46
C ILE A 81 -2.11 -0.67 12.01
N LEU A 82 -1.36 -1.51 11.32
CA LEU A 82 -0.89 -2.80 11.84
C LEU A 82 0.56 -3.08 11.45
N VAL A 83 1.24 -3.92 12.22
CA VAL A 83 2.60 -4.40 11.94
C VAL A 83 2.61 -5.93 11.92
N ILE A 84 3.28 -6.51 10.92
CA ILE A 84 3.51 -7.96 10.84
C ILE A 84 5.01 -8.17 11.01
N LYS A 85 5.40 -8.71 12.15
CA LYS A 85 6.80 -9.05 12.43
C LYS A 85 7.20 -10.26 11.62
N ARG A 86 8.36 -10.20 10.97
CA ARG A 86 8.86 -11.27 10.10
C ARG A 86 7.87 -11.66 9.00
N GLY A 87 7.17 -10.67 8.43
CA GLY A 87 6.21 -10.90 7.36
C GLY A 87 6.85 -11.38 6.06
N VAL A 88 8.16 -11.14 5.87
CA VAL A 88 9.04 -11.84 4.93
C VAL A 88 10.15 -12.47 5.75
N ALA A 89 9.97 -13.73 6.12
CA ALA A 89 10.86 -14.43 7.06
C ALA A 89 12.22 -14.80 6.45
N ASP A 90 12.26 -15.10 5.15
CA ASP A 90 13.51 -15.38 4.42
C ASP A 90 14.23 -14.07 4.06
N HIS A 91 15.17 -13.68 4.89
CA HIS A 91 15.97 -12.48 4.68
C HIS A 91 16.80 -12.52 3.38
N SER A 92 17.10 -13.70 2.83
CA SER A 92 17.82 -13.78 1.55
C SER A 92 17.02 -13.19 0.39
N VAL A 93 15.68 -13.31 0.44
CA VAL A 93 14.75 -12.67 -0.52
C VAL A 93 14.85 -11.15 -0.43
N ILE A 94 14.88 -10.59 0.80
CA ILE A 94 15.03 -9.14 1.03
C ILE A 94 16.42 -8.65 0.59
N ASP A 95 17.48 -9.40 0.92
CA ASP A 95 18.85 -9.00 0.59
C ASP A 95 19.08 -8.97 -0.93
N ARG A 96 18.52 -9.95 -1.65
CA ARG A 96 18.58 -9.97 -3.10
C ARG A 96 17.77 -8.83 -3.73
N ALA A 97 16.57 -8.54 -3.22
CA ALA A 97 15.77 -7.38 -3.64
C ALA A 97 16.51 -6.06 -3.37
N SER A 98 17.15 -5.93 -2.19
CA SER A 98 17.96 -4.75 -1.85
C SER A 98 19.11 -4.56 -2.83
N SER A 99 19.80 -5.63 -3.22
CA SER A 99 20.87 -5.59 -4.21
C SER A 99 20.37 -5.13 -5.59
N VAL A 100 19.19 -5.60 -6.01
CA VAL A 100 18.53 -5.14 -7.23
C VAL A 100 18.21 -3.65 -7.16
N PHE A 101 17.67 -3.19 -6.03
CA PHE A 101 17.35 -1.77 -5.84
C PHE A 101 18.59 -0.89 -5.80
N ASP A 102 19.67 -1.33 -5.14
CA ASP A 102 20.94 -0.60 -5.14
C ASP A 102 21.52 -0.47 -6.56
N GLN A 103 21.41 -1.52 -7.38
CA GLN A 103 21.82 -1.48 -8.78
C GLN A 103 20.97 -0.48 -9.59
N ILE A 104 19.63 -0.51 -9.42
CA ILE A 104 18.73 0.44 -10.10
C ILE A 104 19.07 1.88 -9.70
N ILE A 105 19.28 2.17 -8.42
CA ILE A 105 19.69 3.50 -7.94
C ILE A 105 21.00 3.94 -8.60
N ALA A 106 21.98 3.04 -8.67
CA ALA A 106 23.29 3.35 -9.28
C ALA A 106 23.15 3.63 -10.78
N ASP A 107 22.32 2.86 -11.49
CA ASP A 107 22.08 3.02 -12.93
C ASP A 107 21.32 4.31 -13.24
N GLU A 108 20.30 4.64 -12.45
CA GLU A 108 19.54 5.89 -12.61
C GLU A 108 20.39 7.12 -12.33
N LYS A 109 21.26 7.07 -11.31
CA LYS A 109 22.23 8.14 -11.02
C LYS A 109 23.21 8.32 -12.18
N ARG A 110 23.75 7.24 -12.75
CA ARG A 110 24.65 7.31 -13.91
C ARG A 110 23.99 7.89 -15.15
N ALA A 111 22.73 7.56 -15.36
CA ALA A 111 21.94 8.06 -16.50
C ALA A 111 21.40 9.49 -16.29
N ALA A 112 21.70 10.14 -15.17
CA ALA A 112 21.11 11.41 -14.74
C ALA A 112 19.57 11.43 -14.74
N LYS A 113 18.95 10.24 -14.63
CA LYS A 113 17.50 10.05 -14.63
C LYS A 113 16.93 9.91 -13.22
N GLY A 114 17.78 9.61 -12.25
CA GLY A 114 17.38 9.46 -10.84
C GLY A 114 17.47 10.81 -10.14
N GLY A 115 16.34 11.40 -9.81
CA GLY A 115 16.26 12.44 -8.78
C GLY A 115 16.03 11.77 -7.44
N GLY A 116 16.51 12.39 -6.35
CA GLY A 116 16.01 12.07 -5.02
C GLY A 116 14.50 12.31 -4.95
N ASP A 117 13.94 12.15 -3.78
CA ASP A 117 12.53 12.50 -3.53
C ASP A 117 12.34 13.99 -3.89
N HIS A 118 11.34 14.28 -4.73
CA HIS A 118 10.96 15.65 -5.07
C HIS A 118 10.58 16.50 -3.85
N PHE A 119 10.33 15.85 -2.72
CA PHE A 119 9.97 16.46 -1.43
C PHE A 119 11.14 16.58 -0.45
N ALA A 120 12.37 16.17 -0.82
CA ALA A 120 13.55 16.20 0.04
C ALA A 120 14.69 16.99 -0.58
N LYS A 121 15.62 17.47 0.28
CA LYS A 121 16.84 18.13 -0.20
C LYS A 121 17.69 17.13 -1.01
N PRO A 122 18.40 17.57 -2.06
CA PRO A 122 19.32 16.72 -2.81
C PRO A 122 20.28 15.97 -1.88
N GLY A 123 20.38 14.65 -2.06
CA GLY A 123 21.24 13.78 -1.26
C GLY A 123 20.65 13.28 0.08
N ALA A 124 19.50 13.79 0.52
CA ALA A 124 18.85 13.34 1.75
C ALA A 124 18.28 11.93 1.62
N ASN A 125 17.82 11.57 0.43
CA ASN A 125 17.31 10.23 0.13
C ASN A 125 17.53 9.84 -1.34
N ASP A 126 17.50 8.53 -1.60
CA ASP A 126 17.42 7.95 -2.93
C ASP A 126 16.03 7.30 -3.08
N ARG A 127 15.40 7.52 -4.23
CA ARG A 127 14.06 7.00 -4.51
C ARG A 127 14.01 6.27 -5.84
N ILE A 128 13.36 5.11 -5.84
CA ILE A 128 13.00 4.41 -7.08
C ILE A 128 11.49 4.54 -7.25
N TRP A 129 11.06 5.29 -8.23
CA TRP A 129 9.68 5.34 -8.69
C TRP A 129 9.39 4.11 -9.54
N ASN A 130 8.14 3.60 -9.48
CA ASN A 130 7.73 2.37 -10.20
C ASN A 130 8.67 1.18 -9.90
N SER A 131 9.04 1.02 -8.62
CA SER A 131 9.94 -0.07 -8.20
C SER A 131 9.30 -1.44 -8.43
N LEU A 132 7.98 -1.55 -8.44
CA LEU A 132 7.28 -2.81 -8.70
C LEU A 132 7.66 -3.38 -10.07
N GLU A 133 7.46 -2.61 -11.15
CA GLU A 133 7.80 -3.06 -12.50
C GLU A 133 9.30 -3.23 -12.68
N LYS A 134 10.11 -2.30 -12.18
CA LYS A 134 11.57 -2.34 -12.29
C LYS A 134 12.15 -3.58 -11.60
N HIS A 135 11.68 -3.92 -10.40
CA HIS A 135 12.09 -5.13 -9.70
C HIS A 135 11.70 -6.40 -10.49
N CYS A 136 10.43 -6.47 -10.93
CA CYS A 136 9.92 -7.60 -11.69
C CYS A 136 10.73 -7.86 -12.97
N LEU A 137 11.12 -6.82 -13.69
CA LEU A 137 11.86 -6.94 -14.93
C LEU A 137 13.36 -7.20 -14.71
N ALA A 138 13.94 -6.68 -13.63
CA ALA A 138 15.35 -6.89 -13.29
C ALA A 138 15.62 -8.30 -12.74
N ASP A 139 14.71 -8.81 -11.90
CA ASP A 139 14.84 -10.13 -11.28
C ASP A 139 13.46 -10.77 -11.02
N PRO A 140 12.86 -11.40 -12.06
CA PRO A 140 11.53 -11.98 -11.93
C PRO A 140 11.44 -13.09 -10.86
N ALA A 141 12.53 -13.84 -10.66
CA ALA A 141 12.55 -14.92 -9.67
C ALA A 141 12.53 -14.39 -8.23
N ASN A 142 13.33 -13.36 -7.94
CA ASN A 142 13.30 -12.70 -6.66
C ASN A 142 11.98 -11.96 -6.43
N PHE A 143 11.45 -11.29 -7.45
CA PHE A 143 10.14 -10.66 -7.40
C PHE A 143 9.04 -11.65 -7.02
N ALA A 144 9.01 -12.82 -7.66
CA ALA A 144 8.02 -13.85 -7.35
C ALA A 144 8.13 -14.35 -5.90
N ALA A 145 9.35 -14.59 -5.41
CA ALA A 145 9.58 -14.96 -4.01
C ALA A 145 9.13 -13.86 -3.03
N TYR A 146 9.42 -12.60 -3.34
CA TYR A 146 9.10 -11.43 -2.52
C TYR A 146 7.59 -11.20 -2.40
N TYR A 147 6.88 -11.16 -3.53
CA TYR A 147 5.43 -10.93 -3.55
C TYR A 147 4.59 -12.19 -3.31
N SER A 148 5.22 -13.32 -3.11
CA SER A 148 4.60 -14.55 -2.61
C SER A 148 4.22 -14.46 -1.11
N ALA A 149 4.75 -13.50 -0.36
CA ALA A 149 4.49 -13.30 1.06
C ALA A 149 2.99 -13.09 1.34
N HIS A 150 2.42 -13.89 2.24
CA HIS A 150 1.00 -13.83 2.59
C HIS A 150 0.60 -12.50 3.24
N GLY A 151 1.45 -11.92 4.09
CA GLY A 151 1.15 -10.66 4.77
C GLY A 151 0.86 -9.51 3.81
N ILE A 152 1.57 -9.46 2.66
CA ILE A 152 1.34 -8.42 1.62
C ILE A 152 -0.02 -8.61 0.97
N ALA A 153 -0.32 -9.83 0.53
CA ALA A 153 -1.57 -10.14 -0.17
C ALA A 153 -2.80 -9.99 0.74
N LEU A 154 -2.73 -10.54 1.96
CA LEU A 154 -3.86 -10.52 2.89
C LEU A 154 -4.20 -9.11 3.39
N ALA A 155 -3.20 -8.28 3.69
CA ALA A 155 -3.45 -6.89 4.10
C ALA A 155 -4.11 -6.10 2.97
N SER A 156 -3.64 -6.28 1.74
CA SER A 156 -4.22 -5.63 0.55
C SER A 156 -5.66 -6.08 0.33
N GLU A 157 -5.93 -7.38 0.38
CA GLU A 157 -7.27 -7.92 0.16
C GLU A 157 -8.24 -7.58 1.30
N ALA A 158 -7.76 -7.58 2.56
CA ALA A 158 -8.57 -7.24 3.72
C ALA A 158 -9.18 -5.83 3.63
N TRP A 159 -8.46 -4.88 3.05
CA TRP A 159 -8.92 -3.50 2.92
C TRP A 159 -9.57 -3.20 1.58
N LEU A 160 -9.02 -3.72 0.49
CA LEU A 160 -9.39 -3.31 -0.86
C LEU A 160 -10.23 -4.35 -1.61
N GLY A 161 -10.38 -5.54 -1.05
CA GLY A 161 -10.99 -6.68 -1.73
C GLY A 161 -10.07 -7.30 -2.79
N PRO A 162 -10.56 -8.30 -3.53
CA PRO A 162 -9.80 -8.93 -4.61
C PRO A 162 -9.56 -7.96 -5.77
N ALA A 163 -8.61 -8.31 -6.64
CA ALA A 163 -8.23 -7.52 -7.82
C ALA A 163 -7.66 -6.13 -7.50
N TYR A 164 -7.07 -5.96 -6.32
CA TYR A 164 -6.33 -4.74 -6.00
C TYR A 164 -5.18 -4.49 -6.98
N GLN A 165 -4.79 -3.25 -7.11
CA GLN A 165 -3.73 -2.80 -8.01
C GLN A 165 -2.48 -2.46 -7.18
N MET A 166 -1.47 -3.34 -7.20
CA MET A 166 -0.18 -3.08 -6.56
C MET A 166 0.63 -2.07 -7.36
N THR A 167 1.21 -1.08 -6.70
CA THR A 167 2.35 -0.26 -7.12
C THR A 167 3.33 -0.15 -5.97
N ALA A 168 4.58 0.21 -6.23
CA ALA A 168 5.59 0.31 -5.18
C ALA A 168 6.69 1.32 -5.51
N GLN A 169 7.28 1.87 -4.45
CA GLN A 169 8.38 2.82 -4.53
C GLN A 169 9.41 2.50 -3.47
N VAL A 170 10.69 2.41 -3.83
CA VAL A 170 11.75 2.27 -2.84
C VAL A 170 12.14 3.64 -2.32
N ASN A 171 12.28 3.76 -1.01
CA ASN A 171 12.84 4.95 -0.37
C ASN A 171 14.02 4.54 0.52
N ARG A 172 15.21 5.04 0.18
CA ARG A 172 16.42 4.92 0.97
C ARG A 172 16.77 6.29 1.56
N VAL A 173 16.60 6.43 2.88
CA VAL A 173 16.89 7.69 3.58
C VAL A 173 18.29 7.62 4.16
N ASN A 174 19.11 8.55 3.73
CA ASN A 174 20.51 8.63 4.13
C ASN A 174 20.65 9.22 5.55
N PRO A 175 21.82 9.06 6.22
CA PRO A 175 22.11 9.71 7.48
C PRO A 175 21.83 11.22 7.44
N GLY A 176 21.17 11.75 8.47
CA GLY A 176 20.76 13.14 8.55
C GLY A 176 19.57 13.54 7.67
N GLY A 177 18.91 12.60 6.98
CA GLY A 177 17.72 12.88 6.20
C GLY A 177 16.60 13.43 7.07
N ALA A 178 16.03 14.58 6.68
CA ALA A 178 15.00 15.27 7.45
C ALA A 178 13.64 14.57 7.39
N ALA A 179 12.81 14.79 8.43
CA ALA A 179 11.42 14.34 8.47
C ALA A 179 10.58 15.00 7.38
N GLN A 180 9.52 14.31 6.96
CA GLN A 180 8.45 14.90 6.18
C GLN A 180 7.48 15.67 7.08
N THR A 181 6.85 16.69 6.51
CA THR A 181 5.69 17.33 7.13
C THR A 181 4.57 16.31 7.24
N PRO A 182 3.95 16.16 8.40
CA PRO A 182 2.82 15.27 8.58
C PRO A 182 1.68 15.56 7.62
N HIS A 183 1.13 14.51 7.01
CA HIS A 183 0.11 14.62 5.96
C HIS A 183 -0.84 13.41 5.97
N ARG A 184 -1.83 13.46 5.12
CA ARG A 184 -2.67 12.34 4.69
C ARG A 184 -2.46 12.11 3.21
N ASP A 185 -2.40 10.86 2.80
CA ASP A 185 -2.10 10.51 1.43
C ASP A 185 -3.32 10.12 0.61
N TYR A 186 -3.08 10.02 -0.66
CA TYR A 186 -3.86 9.59 -1.80
C TYR A 186 -5.08 10.41 -2.13
N HIS A 187 -5.40 10.41 -3.40
CA HIS A 187 -6.52 11.10 -4.01
C HIS A 187 -6.65 12.54 -3.49
N LEU A 188 -7.41 12.79 -2.44
CA LEU A 188 -7.57 14.12 -1.86
C LEU A 188 -6.28 14.65 -1.24
N GLY A 189 -5.43 13.80 -0.67
CA GLY A 189 -4.19 14.19 -0.02
C GLY A 189 -3.16 14.89 -0.91
N PHE A 190 -3.25 14.72 -2.25
CA PHE A 190 -2.40 15.40 -3.22
C PHE A 190 -2.98 16.69 -3.78
N MET A 191 -4.05 17.19 -3.18
CA MET A 191 -4.75 18.38 -3.66
C MET A 191 -4.58 19.56 -2.68
N SER A 192 -4.68 20.78 -3.21
CA SER A 192 -4.83 21.94 -2.35
C SER A 192 -6.17 21.93 -1.61
N GLY A 193 -6.25 22.57 -0.45
CA GLY A 193 -7.51 22.70 0.32
C GLY A 193 -8.67 23.23 -0.53
N ALA A 194 -8.40 24.24 -1.37
CA ALA A 194 -9.40 24.79 -2.28
C ALA A 194 -9.90 23.76 -3.32
N ARG A 195 -9.04 22.85 -3.77
CA ARG A 195 -9.43 21.78 -4.69
C ARG A 195 -10.19 20.68 -3.96
N MET A 196 -9.75 20.28 -2.77
CA MET A 196 -10.45 19.31 -1.94
C MET A 196 -11.88 19.73 -1.59
N ALA A 197 -12.08 21.03 -1.30
CA ALA A 197 -13.39 21.60 -0.98
C ALA A 197 -14.39 21.57 -2.16
N GLN A 198 -13.95 21.33 -3.39
CA GLN A 198 -14.83 21.15 -4.54
C GLN A 198 -15.50 19.76 -4.58
N PHE A 199 -15.02 18.80 -3.79
CA PHE A 199 -15.61 17.49 -3.71
C PHE A 199 -16.69 17.43 -2.64
N PRO A 200 -17.84 16.78 -2.90
CA PRO A 200 -18.87 16.61 -1.88
C PRO A 200 -18.36 15.78 -0.69
N ALA A 201 -18.93 16.06 0.47
CA ALA A 201 -18.46 15.50 1.74
C ALA A 201 -18.31 13.97 1.74
N HIS A 202 -19.23 13.23 1.10
CA HIS A 202 -19.15 11.77 1.03
C HIS A 202 -17.90 11.26 0.29
N ILE A 203 -17.33 12.03 -0.64
CA ILE A 203 -16.08 11.67 -1.33
C ILE A 203 -14.88 11.72 -0.37
N HIS A 204 -14.92 12.56 0.65
CA HIS A 204 -13.89 12.57 1.70
C HIS A 204 -13.89 11.26 2.51
N ALA A 205 -15.03 10.61 2.68
CA ALA A 205 -15.12 9.27 3.28
C ALA A 205 -14.68 8.15 2.32
N VAL A 206 -14.92 8.29 1.01
CA VAL A 206 -14.54 7.30 -0.01
C VAL A 206 -13.03 7.30 -0.26
N SER A 207 -12.39 8.48 -0.27
CA SER A 207 -10.95 8.60 -0.59
C SER A 207 -10.06 7.59 0.16
N PRO A 208 -10.12 7.47 1.49
CA PRO A 208 -9.27 6.54 2.23
C PRO A 208 -9.62 5.06 2.04
N THR A 209 -10.79 4.74 1.51
CA THR A 209 -11.18 3.34 1.25
C THR A 209 -10.68 2.80 -0.09
N LEU A 210 -10.15 3.68 -0.95
CA LEU A 210 -9.68 3.31 -2.28
C LEU A 210 -8.20 2.94 -2.33
N THR A 211 -7.46 3.10 -1.24
CA THR A 211 -6.03 2.80 -1.17
C THR A 211 -5.61 2.24 0.18
N LEU A 212 -4.51 1.50 0.18
CA LEU A 212 -3.80 1.05 1.37
C LEU A 212 -2.32 1.37 1.21
N GLN A 213 -1.71 1.92 2.24
CA GLN A 213 -0.27 2.10 2.30
C GLN A 213 0.38 0.97 3.09
N GLY A 214 1.55 0.56 2.61
CA GLY A 214 2.37 -0.41 3.32
C GLY A 214 3.85 -0.15 3.13
N ALA A 215 4.66 -0.85 3.89
CA ALA A 215 6.10 -0.86 3.71
C ALA A 215 6.68 -2.22 4.10
N VAL A 216 7.68 -2.66 3.36
CA VAL A 216 8.55 -3.78 3.69
C VAL A 216 9.89 -3.22 4.16
N ALA A 217 10.31 -3.57 5.37
CA ALA A 217 11.59 -3.15 5.93
C ALA A 217 12.74 -3.94 5.28
N HIS A 218 13.67 -3.24 4.62
CA HIS A 218 14.85 -3.84 3.97
C HIS A 218 16.09 -3.87 4.87
N CYS A 219 16.03 -3.24 6.01
CA CYS A 219 17.07 -3.23 7.04
C CYS A 219 16.43 -3.09 8.41
N ASP A 220 17.22 -3.27 9.46
CA ASP A 220 16.80 -2.90 10.81
C ASP A 220 16.67 -1.39 10.92
N MET A 221 15.55 -0.95 11.45
CA MET A 221 15.21 0.47 11.61
C MET A 221 14.86 0.77 13.07
N PRO A 222 15.86 0.94 13.93
CA PRO A 222 15.64 1.48 15.26
C PRO A 222 15.09 2.92 15.16
N VAL A 223 14.47 3.42 16.23
CA VAL A 223 13.72 4.69 16.19
C VAL A 223 14.59 5.88 15.75
N GLU A 224 15.88 5.88 16.10
CA GLU A 224 16.84 6.92 15.71
C GLU A 224 17.08 7.01 14.20
N THR A 225 16.79 5.96 13.43
CA THR A 225 16.84 6.02 11.96
C THR A 225 15.60 6.68 11.33
N GLY A 226 14.62 7.05 12.16
CA GLY A 226 13.44 7.79 11.77
C GLY A 226 12.39 6.96 11.00
N PRO A 227 11.94 5.77 11.48
CA PRO A 227 10.81 5.09 10.88
C PRO A 227 9.58 6.00 10.82
N THR A 228 8.56 5.60 10.08
CA THR A 228 7.36 6.41 9.89
C THR A 228 6.75 6.85 11.22
N MET A 229 6.52 8.15 11.34
CA MET A 229 5.73 8.76 12.41
C MET A 229 4.25 8.55 12.07
N LEU A 230 3.48 8.04 13.00
CA LEU A 230 2.09 7.66 12.80
C LEU A 230 1.24 8.21 13.96
N LEU A 231 0.04 8.72 13.67
CA LEU A 231 -0.92 9.11 14.71
C LEU A 231 -2.11 8.15 14.68
N PRO A 232 -2.15 7.14 15.59
CA PRO A 232 -3.24 6.18 15.65
C PRO A 232 -4.61 6.84 15.76
N PHE A 233 -5.64 6.22 15.20
CA PHE A 233 -7.03 6.65 15.16
C PHE A 233 -7.32 7.90 14.32
N SER A 234 -6.29 8.62 13.83
CA SER A 234 -6.49 9.89 13.12
C SER A 234 -7.24 9.73 11.80
N GLN A 235 -7.27 8.52 11.19
CA GLN A 235 -8.07 8.26 9.99
C GLN A 235 -9.57 8.37 10.24
N GLN A 236 -10.03 8.22 11.48
CA GLN A 236 -11.44 8.29 11.85
C GLN A 236 -11.99 9.72 11.83
N PHE A 237 -11.10 10.74 11.84
CA PHE A 237 -11.52 12.12 11.76
C PHE A 237 -11.91 12.48 10.34
N PHE A 238 -13.22 12.67 10.10
CA PHE A 238 -13.82 12.80 8.79
C PHE A 238 -13.27 13.98 7.96
N GLU A 239 -13.14 15.16 8.58
CA GLU A 239 -12.67 16.38 7.94
C GLU A 239 -11.15 16.44 7.76
N GLY A 240 -10.46 15.38 8.11
CA GLY A 240 -9.01 15.35 8.26
C GLY A 240 -8.21 15.73 7.02
N TYR A 241 -8.70 15.50 5.81
CA TYR A 241 -8.00 15.94 4.60
C TYR A 241 -7.93 17.47 4.47
N LEU A 242 -8.92 18.20 4.95
CA LEU A 242 -8.89 19.66 4.98
C LEU A 242 -8.20 20.23 6.23
N ALA A 243 -8.24 19.48 7.34
CA ALA A 243 -7.77 19.95 8.63
C ALA A 243 -6.29 19.66 8.90
N PHE A 244 -5.71 18.57 8.34
CA PHE A 244 -4.37 18.09 8.73
C PHE A 244 -3.26 19.15 8.61
N SER A 245 -3.35 20.06 7.66
CA SER A 245 -2.35 21.11 7.43
C SER A 245 -2.48 22.33 8.35
N ARG A 246 -3.54 22.40 9.14
CA ARG A 246 -3.75 23.50 10.07
C ARG A 246 -2.75 23.44 11.24
N PRO A 247 -2.25 24.59 11.74
CA PRO A 247 -1.16 24.63 12.74
C PRO A 247 -1.45 23.83 14.00
N GLU A 248 -2.68 23.85 14.53
CA GLU A 248 -3.06 23.15 15.73
C GLU A 248 -3.04 21.62 15.56
N PHE A 249 -3.40 21.10 14.37
CA PHE A 249 -3.32 19.66 14.06
C PHE A 249 -1.86 19.23 13.88
N GLN A 250 -1.05 20.05 13.23
CA GLN A 250 0.39 19.82 13.08
C GLN A 250 1.11 19.80 14.43
N ALA A 251 0.79 20.75 15.32
CA ALA A 251 1.35 20.82 16.67
C ALA A 251 0.94 19.59 17.50
N HIS A 252 -0.33 19.18 17.41
CA HIS A 252 -0.81 17.98 18.09
C HIS A 252 -0.12 16.72 17.60
N PHE A 253 0.04 16.57 16.28
CA PHE A 253 0.81 15.46 15.71
C PHE A 253 2.24 15.43 16.25
N ALA A 254 2.95 16.54 16.24
CA ALA A 254 4.33 16.63 16.69
C ALA A 254 4.50 16.21 18.17
N ALA A 255 3.46 16.42 18.99
CA ALA A 255 3.47 16.06 20.41
C ALA A 255 3.05 14.60 20.69
N HIS A 256 2.31 13.93 19.77
CA HIS A 256 1.62 12.66 20.08
C HIS A 256 1.84 11.53 19.08
N TYR A 257 2.59 11.74 17.99
CA TYR A 257 2.88 10.67 17.05
C TYR A 257 3.63 9.51 17.75
N VAL A 258 3.48 8.33 17.19
CA VAL A 258 4.23 7.14 17.59
C VAL A 258 5.15 6.70 16.46
N GLN A 259 6.30 6.12 16.85
CA GLN A 259 7.20 5.42 15.94
C GLN A 259 7.47 4.02 16.54
N LEU A 260 7.46 3.00 15.70
CA LEU A 260 7.84 1.64 16.09
C LEU A 260 9.15 1.26 15.42
N PRO A 261 10.08 0.64 16.14
CA PRO A 261 11.26 0.06 15.52
C PRO A 261 10.83 -1.14 14.66
N LEU A 262 11.40 -1.24 13.47
CA LEU A 262 11.18 -2.37 12.57
C LEU A 262 12.48 -3.14 12.38
N GLN A 263 12.37 -4.43 12.14
CA GLN A 263 13.46 -5.30 11.74
C GLN A 263 13.35 -5.63 10.25
N LYS A 264 14.45 -6.03 9.63
CA LYS A 264 14.44 -6.53 8.26
C LYS A 264 13.38 -7.62 8.09
N GLY A 265 12.54 -7.50 7.06
CA GLY A 265 11.44 -8.42 6.78
C GLY A 265 10.14 -8.12 7.51
N ASP A 266 10.09 -7.14 8.42
CA ASP A 266 8.83 -6.67 8.99
C ASP A 266 8.00 -5.92 7.94
N LEU A 267 6.68 -6.03 8.07
CA LEU A 267 5.73 -5.28 7.27
C LEU A 267 4.97 -4.31 8.16
N VAL A 268 4.67 -3.14 7.65
CA VAL A 268 3.70 -2.21 8.24
C VAL A 268 2.67 -1.83 7.20
N PHE A 269 1.40 -1.79 7.59
CA PHE A 269 0.30 -1.33 6.75
C PHE A 269 -0.53 -0.32 7.51
N PHE A 270 -1.05 0.68 6.80
CA PHE A 270 -1.92 1.67 7.40
C PHE A 270 -2.88 2.30 6.39
N ASN A 271 -4.02 2.72 6.89
CA ASN A 271 -5.01 3.49 6.13
C ASN A 271 -4.40 4.84 5.71
N PRO A 272 -4.49 5.26 4.45
CA PRO A 272 -3.87 6.49 3.95
C PRO A 272 -4.36 7.78 4.64
N ALA A 273 -5.52 7.73 5.28
CA ALA A 273 -6.02 8.85 6.08
C ALA A 273 -5.44 8.91 7.50
N VAL A 274 -4.64 7.94 7.94
CA VAL A 274 -3.81 8.10 9.14
C VAL A 274 -2.86 9.27 8.91
N MET A 275 -2.85 10.23 9.83
CA MET A 275 -1.89 11.33 9.77
C MET A 275 -0.50 10.79 10.05
N HIS A 276 0.43 10.97 9.11
CA HIS A 276 1.74 10.34 9.13
C HIS A 276 2.81 11.16 8.42
N GLY A 277 4.07 10.75 8.55
CA GLY A 277 5.21 11.31 7.82
C GLY A 277 6.46 10.51 8.08
N ALA A 278 7.44 10.57 7.18
CA ALA A 278 8.75 9.98 7.43
C ALA A 278 9.45 10.72 8.58
N GLY A 279 10.04 9.97 9.51
CA GLY A 279 10.81 10.55 10.61
C GLY A 279 12.23 10.98 10.17
N THR A 280 12.86 11.85 10.94
CA THR A 280 14.26 12.25 10.74
C THR A 280 15.19 11.08 11.03
N ASN A 281 16.12 10.81 10.13
CA ASN A 281 17.23 9.93 10.42
C ASN A 281 18.32 10.71 11.19
N HIS A 282 18.36 10.49 12.50
CA HIS A 282 19.31 11.15 13.40
C HIS A 282 20.69 10.49 13.43
N THR A 283 20.87 9.36 12.74
CA THR A 283 22.15 8.67 12.70
C THR A 283 23.15 9.36 11.75
N THR A 284 24.43 9.10 11.96
CA THR A 284 25.50 9.64 11.12
C THR A 284 26.07 8.61 10.16
N ASP A 285 25.72 7.34 10.34
CA ASP A 285 26.36 6.20 9.68
C ASP A 285 25.39 5.17 9.10
N ARG A 286 24.07 5.28 9.40
CA ARG A 286 23.06 4.31 8.98
C ARG A 286 22.07 4.93 8.02
N PHE A 287 21.85 4.29 6.89
CA PHE A 287 20.66 4.54 6.08
C PHE A 287 19.52 3.63 6.51
N ARG A 288 18.28 4.00 6.22
CA ARG A 288 17.14 3.09 6.25
C ARG A 288 16.59 2.90 4.84
N MET A 289 16.16 1.70 4.52
CA MET A 289 15.59 1.36 3.23
C MET A 289 14.27 0.63 3.40
N VAL A 290 13.26 1.11 2.71
CA VAL A 290 11.93 0.51 2.67
C VAL A 290 11.43 0.42 1.24
N ASN A 291 10.71 -0.65 0.93
CA ASN A 291 9.88 -0.71 -0.25
C ASN A 291 8.45 -0.32 0.16
N LEU A 292 8.03 0.88 -0.22
CA LEU A 292 6.71 1.44 0.05
C LEU A 292 5.70 0.81 -0.89
N LEU A 293 4.74 0.09 -0.34
CA LEU A 293 3.66 -0.52 -1.09
C LEU A 293 2.49 0.46 -1.16
N GLN A 294 2.08 0.74 -2.40
CA GLN A 294 1.02 1.67 -2.71
C GLN A 294 -0.09 0.91 -3.43
N VAL A 295 -1.05 0.44 -2.65
CA VAL A 295 -2.07 -0.48 -3.16
C VAL A 295 -3.37 0.25 -3.39
N SER A 296 -3.93 0.13 -4.59
CA SER A 296 -5.20 0.75 -4.96
C SER A 296 -6.28 -0.29 -5.14
N SER A 297 -7.50 0.08 -4.78
CA SER A 297 -8.70 -0.70 -5.09
C SER A 297 -8.87 -0.88 -6.61
N ALA A 298 -9.51 -1.96 -7.01
CA ALA A 298 -10.00 -2.13 -8.37
C ALA A 298 -10.86 -0.96 -8.87
N PHE A 299 -11.52 -0.24 -7.96
CA PHE A 299 -12.41 0.88 -8.26
C PHE A 299 -11.71 2.24 -8.30
N GLY A 300 -10.44 2.31 -7.91
CA GLY A 300 -9.65 3.53 -7.86
C GLY A 300 -8.55 3.59 -8.92
N ARG A 301 -7.94 4.77 -9.06
CA ARG A 301 -6.74 4.91 -9.88
C ARG A 301 -5.52 4.48 -9.08
N ALA A 302 -4.66 3.66 -9.70
CA ALA A 302 -3.37 3.33 -9.12
C ALA A 302 -2.45 4.57 -9.08
N MET A 303 -1.54 4.57 -8.11
CA MET A 303 -0.55 5.64 -7.89
C MET A 303 0.39 5.81 -9.09
N GLU A 304 0.76 4.70 -9.71
CA GLU A 304 1.68 4.65 -10.84
C GLU A 304 1.08 3.77 -11.94
N THR A 305 1.41 4.09 -13.18
CA THR A 305 1.12 3.22 -14.31
C THR A 305 2.22 2.19 -14.45
N VAL A 306 1.86 0.91 -14.35
CA VAL A 306 2.78 -0.22 -14.55
C VAL A 306 2.40 -0.99 -15.81
N ASN A 307 3.39 -1.51 -16.52
CA ASN A 307 3.13 -2.36 -17.69
C ASN A 307 2.94 -3.83 -17.24
N ARG A 308 1.71 -4.15 -16.86
CA ARG A 308 1.35 -5.48 -16.33
C ARG A 308 1.62 -6.59 -17.33
N THR A 309 1.41 -6.36 -18.62
CA THR A 309 1.71 -7.35 -19.67
C THR A 309 3.20 -7.69 -19.74
N ARG A 310 4.09 -6.70 -19.62
CA ARG A 310 5.53 -6.96 -19.54
C ARG A 310 5.91 -7.74 -18.28
N MET A 311 5.31 -7.40 -17.16
CA MET A 311 5.54 -8.10 -15.90
C MET A 311 5.07 -9.56 -15.97
N VAL A 312 3.86 -9.80 -16.46
CA VAL A 312 3.30 -11.15 -16.65
C VAL A 312 4.17 -11.99 -17.58
N ARG A 313 4.66 -11.41 -18.69
CA ARG A 313 5.59 -12.09 -19.60
C ARG A 313 6.90 -12.50 -18.90
N ALA A 314 7.47 -11.59 -18.12
CA ALA A 314 8.72 -11.88 -17.39
C ALA A 314 8.53 -12.96 -16.30
N LEU A 315 7.36 -13.00 -15.67
CA LEU A 315 7.05 -13.93 -14.58
C LEU A 315 6.59 -15.29 -15.05
N TYR A 316 5.96 -15.42 -16.21
CA TYR A 316 5.36 -16.66 -16.65
C TYR A 316 6.32 -17.86 -16.63
N PRO A 317 7.55 -17.79 -17.20
CA PRO A 317 8.52 -18.88 -17.11
C PRO A 317 8.94 -19.21 -15.68
N VAL A 318 9.05 -18.19 -14.81
CA VAL A 318 9.41 -18.38 -13.40
C VAL A 318 8.31 -19.13 -12.66
N LEU A 319 7.05 -18.73 -12.82
CA LEU A 319 5.90 -19.34 -12.15
C LEU A 319 5.68 -20.80 -12.60
N ARG A 320 6.06 -21.14 -13.83
CA ARG A 320 6.04 -22.53 -14.33
C ARG A 320 7.14 -23.40 -13.75
N ALA A 321 8.32 -22.83 -13.50
CA ALA A 321 9.53 -23.57 -13.13
C ALA A 321 9.72 -23.67 -11.61
N THR A 322 9.13 -22.77 -10.81
CA THR A 322 9.44 -22.64 -9.38
C THR A 322 8.33 -23.23 -8.52
N ALA A 323 8.64 -24.30 -7.81
CA ALA A 323 7.74 -24.85 -6.79
C ALA A 323 7.81 -24.05 -5.49
N GLY A 324 6.76 -24.17 -4.66
CA GLY A 324 6.74 -23.59 -3.30
C GLY A 324 6.39 -22.11 -3.24
N LEU A 325 6.08 -21.45 -4.37
CA LEU A 325 5.57 -20.09 -4.40
C LEU A 325 4.07 -20.06 -4.11
N ASN A 326 3.61 -19.02 -3.42
CA ASN A 326 2.19 -18.68 -3.36
C ASN A 326 1.81 -17.94 -4.65
N VAL A 327 1.59 -18.72 -5.72
CA VAL A 327 1.40 -18.22 -7.08
C VAL A 327 0.25 -17.21 -7.16
N GLU A 328 -0.83 -17.44 -6.43
CA GLU A 328 -1.99 -16.52 -6.40
C GLU A 328 -1.61 -15.13 -5.85
N ASN A 329 -0.75 -15.06 -4.84
CA ASN A 329 -0.27 -13.79 -4.31
C ASN A 329 0.57 -13.02 -5.34
N VAL A 330 1.42 -13.74 -6.11
CA VAL A 330 2.22 -13.15 -7.19
C VAL A 330 1.33 -12.65 -8.33
N ILE A 331 0.32 -13.43 -8.72
CA ILE A 331 -0.68 -13.04 -9.73
C ILE A 331 -1.40 -11.77 -9.29
N ALA A 332 -1.88 -11.73 -8.04
CA ALA A 332 -2.60 -10.57 -7.48
C ALA A 332 -1.75 -9.29 -7.45
N ALA A 333 -0.44 -9.41 -7.20
CA ALA A 333 0.48 -8.27 -7.24
C ALA A 333 0.83 -7.80 -8.67
N THR A 334 0.60 -8.64 -9.69
CA THR A 334 1.17 -8.44 -11.02
C THR A 334 0.14 -8.22 -12.12
N ALA A 335 -0.82 -9.14 -12.25
CA ALA A 335 -1.76 -9.17 -13.36
C ALA A 335 -3.00 -8.32 -13.10
N GLU A 336 -3.61 -7.79 -14.17
CA GLU A 336 -4.91 -7.16 -14.06
C GLU A 336 -5.98 -8.22 -13.71
N GLY A 337 -6.63 -8.03 -12.58
CA GLY A 337 -7.59 -8.99 -12.03
C GLY A 337 -9.02 -8.47 -11.95
N TYR A 338 -9.27 -7.20 -12.29
CA TYR A 338 -10.62 -6.64 -12.19
C TYR A 338 -11.42 -6.92 -13.47
N PRO A 339 -12.54 -7.66 -13.35
CA PRO A 339 -13.33 -8.07 -14.52
C PRO A 339 -14.27 -6.95 -14.97
N PHE A 340 -13.71 -5.81 -15.38
CA PHE A 340 -14.47 -4.67 -15.88
C PHE A 340 -14.17 -4.46 -17.38
N PRO A 341 -15.19 -4.39 -18.25
CA PRO A 341 -14.96 -4.17 -19.67
C PRO A 341 -14.50 -2.73 -19.92
N THR A 342 -13.29 -2.58 -20.45
CA THR A 342 -12.71 -1.26 -20.77
C THR A 342 -12.98 -0.82 -22.19
N ASN A 343 -13.41 -1.74 -23.05
CA ASN A 343 -13.79 -1.47 -24.44
C ASN A 343 -15.02 -2.32 -24.82
N LEU A 344 -16.19 -1.69 -24.80
CA LEU A 344 -17.45 -2.38 -25.04
C LEU A 344 -17.65 -2.78 -26.51
N ASP A 345 -16.92 -2.18 -27.44
CA ASP A 345 -16.96 -2.48 -28.87
C ASP A 345 -16.18 -3.76 -29.20
N SER A 346 -14.95 -3.88 -28.73
CA SER A 346 -14.06 -4.98 -29.06
C SER A 346 -13.97 -6.08 -27.99
N ASN A 347 -14.37 -5.79 -26.76
CA ASN A 347 -14.38 -6.73 -25.63
C ASN A 347 -15.66 -6.61 -24.79
N PRO A 348 -16.86 -6.86 -25.38
CA PRO A 348 -18.13 -6.66 -24.70
C PRO A 348 -18.38 -7.72 -23.61
N PRO A 349 -19.23 -7.40 -22.61
CA PRO A 349 -19.69 -8.38 -21.63
C PRO A 349 -20.73 -9.33 -22.24
N VAL A 350 -20.25 -10.42 -22.80
CA VAL A 350 -21.11 -11.43 -23.46
C VAL A 350 -21.97 -12.14 -22.41
N GLY A 351 -23.29 -12.20 -22.68
CA GLY A 351 -24.25 -12.78 -21.73
C GLY A 351 -24.43 -11.96 -20.44
N GLY A 352 -24.06 -10.66 -20.46
CA GLY A 352 -24.15 -9.77 -19.31
C GLY A 352 -23.03 -9.93 -18.29
N MET A 353 -22.05 -10.81 -18.54
CA MET A 353 -20.89 -11.03 -17.68
C MET A 353 -19.65 -10.33 -18.22
N ALA A 354 -18.85 -9.79 -17.30
CA ALA A 354 -17.58 -9.18 -17.67
C ALA A 354 -16.64 -10.19 -18.33
N PRO A 355 -15.77 -9.76 -19.28
CA PRO A 355 -14.80 -10.63 -19.92
C PRO A 355 -13.78 -11.16 -18.93
N LYS A 356 -13.08 -12.25 -19.30
CA LYS A 356 -11.95 -12.79 -18.54
C LYS A 356 -10.85 -11.76 -18.40
N THR A 357 -10.26 -11.72 -17.20
CA THR A 357 -9.16 -10.82 -16.88
C THR A 357 -7.80 -11.39 -17.34
N GLN A 358 -6.78 -10.55 -17.35
CA GLN A 358 -5.40 -11.00 -17.57
C GLN A 358 -4.96 -12.04 -16.52
N ALA A 359 -5.38 -11.86 -15.27
CA ALA A 359 -5.13 -12.83 -14.19
C ALA A 359 -5.79 -14.19 -14.46
N ASP A 360 -7.00 -14.20 -15.02
CA ASP A 360 -7.70 -15.44 -15.36
C ASP A 360 -7.00 -16.19 -16.50
N TYR A 361 -6.55 -15.48 -17.53
CA TYR A 361 -5.76 -16.07 -18.61
C TYR A 361 -4.43 -16.62 -18.09
N LEU A 362 -3.76 -15.90 -17.18
CA LEU A 362 -2.51 -16.36 -16.56
C LEU A 362 -2.73 -17.65 -15.75
N ARG A 363 -3.76 -17.73 -14.91
CA ARG A 363 -4.13 -18.94 -14.17
C ARG A 363 -4.39 -20.12 -15.08
N GLN A 364 -5.15 -19.91 -16.15
CA GLN A 364 -5.47 -20.94 -17.13
C GLN A 364 -4.21 -21.46 -17.84
N ALA A 365 -3.36 -20.55 -18.27
CA ALA A 365 -2.11 -20.90 -18.94
C ALA A 365 -1.17 -21.70 -18.03
N LEU A 366 -1.03 -21.30 -16.77
CA LEU A 366 -0.23 -22.03 -15.77
C LEU A 366 -0.81 -23.42 -15.50
N SER A 367 -2.13 -23.52 -15.28
CA SER A 367 -2.81 -24.81 -15.03
C SER A 367 -2.72 -25.78 -16.21
N ALA A 368 -2.78 -25.27 -17.44
CA ALA A 368 -2.67 -26.06 -18.67
C ALA A 368 -1.22 -26.37 -19.06
N GLY A 369 -0.22 -25.79 -18.38
CA GLY A 369 1.18 -25.90 -18.80
C GLY A 369 1.44 -25.31 -20.20
N GLN A 370 0.67 -24.29 -20.60
CA GLN A 370 0.69 -23.73 -21.96
C GLN A 370 2.08 -23.27 -22.34
N PRO A 371 2.56 -23.52 -23.58
CA PRO A 371 3.83 -22.98 -24.07
C PRO A 371 3.87 -21.44 -24.02
N GLU A 372 5.03 -20.87 -23.68
CA GLU A 372 5.20 -19.39 -23.54
C GLU A 372 4.73 -18.62 -24.78
N ALA A 373 5.13 -19.10 -25.97
CA ALA A 373 4.78 -18.43 -27.22
C ALA A 373 3.26 -18.34 -27.43
N GLU A 374 2.53 -19.40 -27.11
CA GLU A 374 1.06 -19.41 -27.23
C GLU A 374 0.40 -18.47 -26.19
N PHE A 375 0.86 -18.51 -24.94
CA PHE A 375 0.34 -17.63 -23.92
C PHE A 375 0.62 -16.14 -24.25
N PHE A 376 1.80 -15.83 -24.79
CA PHE A 376 2.15 -14.47 -25.17
C PHE A 376 1.27 -13.94 -26.31
N LEU A 377 0.88 -14.78 -27.26
CA LEU A 377 -0.12 -14.42 -28.27
C LEU A 377 -1.49 -14.12 -27.65
N THR A 378 -1.88 -14.88 -26.62
CA THR A 378 -3.11 -14.63 -25.85
C THR A 378 -3.08 -13.26 -25.18
N LEU A 379 -1.96 -12.89 -24.55
CA LEU A 379 -1.78 -11.57 -23.93
C LEU A 379 -1.83 -10.44 -24.95
N GLU A 380 -1.20 -10.63 -26.12
CA GLU A 380 -1.26 -9.65 -27.21
C GLU A 380 -2.69 -9.43 -27.73
N ALA A 381 -3.42 -10.54 -27.91
CA ALA A 381 -4.82 -10.47 -28.33
C ALA A 381 -5.71 -9.75 -27.30
N LEU A 382 -5.45 -9.98 -26.00
CA LEU A 382 -6.15 -9.29 -24.92
C LEU A 382 -5.83 -7.78 -24.92
N ASP A 383 -4.55 -7.42 -25.04
CA ASP A 383 -4.12 -6.02 -25.10
C ASP A 383 -4.75 -5.30 -26.30
N GLN A 384 -4.87 -5.97 -27.47
CA GLN A 384 -5.52 -5.38 -28.64
C GLN A 384 -7.03 -5.17 -28.42
N LYS A 385 -7.72 -6.12 -27.77
CA LYS A 385 -9.14 -5.97 -27.43
C LYS A 385 -9.44 -4.82 -26.48
N ASN A 386 -8.49 -4.49 -25.60
CA ASN A 386 -8.66 -3.43 -24.60
C ASN A 386 -8.19 -2.04 -25.07
N LYS A 387 -7.55 -1.95 -26.25
CA LYS A 387 -7.19 -0.67 -26.85
C LYS A 387 -8.40 -0.05 -27.58
N SER A 388 -8.51 1.27 -27.48
CA SER A 388 -9.46 2.07 -28.27
C SER A 388 -8.97 2.24 -29.71
#